data_1479022c8bc2c98ad43c6a667a6fbff3
#
_entry.id   1479022c8bc2c98ad43c6a667a6fbff3
#
_cell.length_a   1.000
_cell.length_b   1.000
_cell.length_c   1.000
_cell.angle_alpha   90.00
_cell.angle_beta   90.00
_cell.angle_gamma   90.00
#
_symmetry.space_group_name_H-M   'P 1'
#
loop_
_entity.id
_entity.type
_entity.pdbx_description
1 polymer ?
#
loop_
_entity_poly.entity_id
_entity_poly.type
_entity_poly.pdbx_seq_one_letter_code
_entity_poly.pdbx_strand_id
1 'polypeptide(L)'
;MARREEKVDFERLAQLESGTGDRIRVPLPNRKVNEMFAIADEILGGRRIRAVCEDGLSRISRIPGKMRRRQWVREGDLIVIQPWDFQDEKANVCMRYTKTQSLYLSRKGALPELSLIHI
;
A
#
# COMPACT_ATOMS: atom_id res chain seq x y z
N MET A 1 -21.31 -0.19 5.23
CA MET A 1 -20.93 -0.70 6.56
C MET A 1 -19.50 -0.30 6.86
N ALA A 2 -19.26 0.27 8.01
CA ALA A 2 -17.92 0.72 8.38
C ALA A 2 -16.98 -0.47 8.53
N ARG A 3 -15.79 -0.36 7.96
CA ARG A 3 -14.75 -1.36 8.13
C ARG A 3 -14.22 -1.29 9.56
N ARG A 4 -13.98 -2.45 10.16
CA ARG A 4 -13.37 -2.50 11.49
C ARG A 4 -11.98 -1.86 11.43
N GLU A 5 -11.66 -1.04 12.43
CA GLU A 5 -10.35 -0.43 12.51
C GLU A 5 -9.26 -1.50 12.61
N GLU A 6 -8.26 -1.38 11.77
CA GLU A 6 -7.15 -2.31 11.76
C GLU A 6 -6.11 -1.90 12.79
N LYS A 7 -5.66 -2.86 13.58
CA LYS A 7 -4.64 -2.61 14.59
C LYS A 7 -3.34 -3.30 14.22
N VAL A 8 -2.24 -2.77 14.74
CA VAL A 8 -0.95 -3.41 14.58
C VAL A 8 -0.91 -4.67 15.42
N ASP A 9 -0.50 -5.77 14.79
CA ASP A 9 -0.26 -7.05 15.46
C ASP A 9 1.22 -7.10 15.87
N PHE A 10 1.51 -6.78 17.12
CA PHE A 10 2.89 -6.70 17.61
C PHE A 10 3.58 -8.05 17.63
N GLU A 11 2.85 -9.13 17.82
CA GLU A 11 3.42 -10.47 17.76
C GLU A 11 3.89 -10.79 16.34
N ARG A 12 3.07 -10.49 15.35
CA ARG A 12 3.42 -10.65 13.95
C ARG A 12 4.58 -9.76 13.57
N LEU A 13 4.58 -8.53 14.05
CA LEU A 13 5.66 -7.58 13.80
C LEU A 13 6.99 -8.11 14.36
N ALA A 14 6.97 -8.67 15.57
CA ALA A 14 8.16 -9.25 16.15
C ALA A 14 8.69 -10.41 15.31
N GLN A 15 7.80 -11.25 14.78
CA GLN A 15 8.19 -12.35 13.90
C GLN A 15 8.83 -11.84 12.61
N LEU A 16 8.28 -10.79 12.03
CA LEU A 16 8.85 -10.18 10.83
C LEU A 16 10.23 -9.59 11.11
N GLU A 17 10.37 -8.89 12.24
CA GLU A 17 11.62 -8.22 12.60
C GLU A 17 12.72 -9.22 12.97
N SER A 18 12.36 -10.35 13.57
CA SER A 18 13.33 -11.38 13.96
C SER A 18 13.78 -12.25 12.81
N GLY A 19 13.06 -12.24 11.69
CA GLY A 19 13.37 -13.09 10.55
C GLY A 19 13.13 -14.57 10.81
N THR A 20 12.39 -14.93 11.85
CA THR A 20 12.17 -16.33 12.21
C THR A 20 11.12 -17.02 11.37
N GLY A 21 10.37 -16.29 10.57
CA GLY A 21 9.36 -16.89 9.72
C GLY A 21 9.80 -16.85 8.26
N ASP A 22 10.47 -17.89 7.78
CA ASP A 22 10.93 -17.96 6.39
C ASP A 22 9.82 -17.80 5.38
N ARG A 23 8.59 -18.10 5.77
CA ARG A 23 7.41 -18.00 4.90
C ARG A 23 6.69 -16.69 5.02
N ILE A 24 7.07 -15.86 5.97
CA ILE A 24 6.43 -14.58 6.21
C ILE A 24 7.28 -13.51 5.52
N ARG A 25 6.85 -13.14 4.33
CA ARG A 25 7.51 -12.08 3.58
C ARG A 25 6.54 -10.95 3.35
N VAL A 26 7.04 -9.74 3.49
CA VAL A 26 6.30 -8.56 3.09
C VAL A 26 6.67 -8.27 1.64
N PRO A 27 5.72 -8.38 0.71
CA PRO A 27 6.05 -8.17 -0.70
C PRO A 27 6.42 -6.72 -0.95
N LEU A 28 7.35 -6.51 -1.86
CA LEU A 28 7.80 -5.18 -2.28
C LEU A 28 7.31 -4.90 -3.70
N PRO A 29 7.25 -3.62 -4.09
CA PRO A 29 6.91 -3.29 -5.47
C PRO A 29 7.87 -3.94 -6.45
N ASN A 30 7.33 -4.46 -7.54
CA ASN A 30 8.14 -5.03 -8.61
C ASN A 30 8.57 -3.90 -9.55
N ARG A 31 9.80 -3.44 -9.38
CA ARG A 31 10.33 -2.31 -10.16
C ARG A 31 10.46 -2.62 -11.65
N LYS A 32 10.58 -3.89 -12.00
CA LYS A 32 10.69 -4.31 -13.41
C LYS A 32 9.42 -4.06 -14.20
N VAL A 33 8.27 -4.07 -13.53
CA VAL A 33 6.99 -3.76 -14.15
C VAL A 33 6.44 -2.41 -13.71
N ASN A 34 7.32 -1.56 -13.23
CA ASN A 34 7.00 -0.17 -12.86
C ASN A 34 6.00 -0.04 -11.70
N GLU A 35 6.00 -0.99 -10.78
CA GLU A 35 5.23 -0.85 -9.55
C GLU A 35 5.96 0.09 -8.59
N MET A 36 5.20 0.80 -7.78
CA MET A 36 5.77 1.71 -6.80
C MET A 36 4.89 1.85 -5.58
N PHE A 37 5.47 2.33 -4.49
CA PHE A 37 4.73 2.66 -3.27
C PHE A 37 3.88 3.91 -3.48
N ALA A 38 2.73 3.94 -2.82
CA ALA A 38 1.87 5.10 -2.77
C ALA A 38 1.06 5.09 -1.48
N ILE A 39 0.50 6.25 -1.14
CA ILE A 39 -0.42 6.39 -0.02
C ILE A 39 -1.79 6.74 -0.59
N ALA A 40 -2.82 6.05 -0.12
CA ALA A 40 -4.18 6.36 -0.49
C ALA A 40 -4.58 7.66 0.20
N ASP A 41 -4.71 8.73 -0.58
CA ASP A 41 -4.99 10.06 -0.06
C ASP A 41 -6.48 10.33 0.05
N GLU A 42 -7.24 9.91 -0.94
CA GLU A 42 -8.68 10.19 -0.98
C GLU A 42 -9.43 9.08 -1.69
N ILE A 43 -10.55 8.65 -1.10
CA ILE A 43 -11.43 7.67 -1.72
C ILE A 43 -12.44 8.43 -2.59
N LEU A 44 -12.45 8.12 -3.88
CA LEU A 44 -13.27 8.85 -4.86
C LEU A 44 -14.58 8.14 -5.20
N GLY A 45 -14.78 6.92 -4.71
CA GLY A 45 -15.92 6.11 -5.09
C GLY A 45 -15.71 5.40 -6.43
N GLY A 46 -16.59 4.49 -6.78
CA GLY A 46 -16.47 3.71 -8.02
C GLY A 46 -15.18 2.91 -8.11
N ARG A 47 -14.68 2.43 -6.98
CA ARG A 47 -13.41 1.69 -6.88
C ARG A 47 -12.22 2.50 -7.37
N ARG A 48 -12.27 3.81 -7.19
CA ARG A 48 -11.15 4.70 -7.54
C ARG A 48 -10.69 5.44 -6.31
N ILE A 49 -9.39 5.67 -6.25
CA ILE A 49 -8.76 6.43 -5.17
C ILE A 49 -7.74 7.38 -5.79
N ARG A 50 -7.50 8.49 -5.09
CA ARG A 50 -6.33 9.32 -5.39
C ARG A 50 -5.18 8.80 -4.56
N ALA A 51 -4.08 8.44 -5.22
CA ALA A 51 -2.89 7.94 -4.55
C ALA A 51 -1.76 8.94 -4.74
N VAL A 52 -1.09 9.30 -3.65
CA VAL A 52 0.14 10.09 -3.71
C VAL A 52 1.29 9.10 -3.80
N CYS A 53 1.99 9.14 -4.92
CA CYS A 53 2.99 8.15 -5.26
C CYS A 53 4.39 8.57 -4.81
N GLU A 54 5.29 7.59 -4.71
CA GLU A 54 6.65 7.85 -4.24
C GLU A 54 7.45 8.79 -5.15
N ASP A 55 7.04 8.94 -6.40
CA ASP A 55 7.66 9.89 -7.32
C ASP A 55 7.13 11.32 -7.16
N GLY A 56 6.27 11.55 -6.16
CA GLY A 56 5.69 12.86 -5.89
C GLY A 56 4.44 13.18 -6.69
N LEU A 57 4.03 12.33 -7.61
CA LEU A 57 2.85 12.56 -8.43
C LEU A 57 1.62 11.91 -7.79
N SER A 58 0.46 12.57 -7.96
CA SER A 58 -0.81 11.98 -7.57
C SER A 58 -1.43 11.29 -8.78
N ARG A 59 -1.94 10.08 -8.57
CA ARG A 59 -2.57 9.32 -9.65
C ARG A 59 -3.94 8.84 -9.22
N ILE A 60 -4.88 8.88 -10.16
CA ILE A 60 -6.18 8.25 -9.96
C ILE A 60 -6.00 6.76 -10.19
N SER A 61 -6.16 6.00 -9.13
CA SER A 61 -5.84 4.58 -9.14
C SER A 61 -7.10 3.74 -9.00
N ARG A 62 -7.21 2.73 -9.84
CA ARG A 62 -8.36 1.84 -9.85
C ARG A 62 -8.10 0.65 -8.94
N ILE A 63 -9.06 0.36 -8.06
CA ILE A 63 -9.03 -0.85 -7.23
C ILE A 63 -9.60 -2.00 -8.05
N PRO A 64 -8.81 -3.05 -8.32
CA PRO A 64 -9.31 -4.15 -9.14
C PRO A 64 -10.44 -4.92 -8.45
N GLY A 65 -11.34 -5.50 -9.25
CA GLY A 65 -12.48 -6.24 -8.73
C GLY A 65 -12.11 -7.48 -7.92
N LYS A 66 -10.90 -8.02 -8.12
CA LYS A 66 -10.42 -9.17 -7.36
C LYS A 66 -10.06 -8.85 -5.91
N MET A 67 -9.88 -7.58 -5.56
CA MET A 67 -9.64 -7.19 -4.17
C MET A 67 -10.95 -7.25 -3.40
N ARG A 68 -11.02 -8.15 -2.44
CA ARG A 68 -12.20 -8.37 -1.63
C ARG A 68 -12.33 -7.32 -0.53
N ARG A 69 -13.49 -7.28 0.14
CA ARG A 69 -13.76 -6.30 1.22
C ARG A 69 -12.65 -6.21 2.25
N ARG A 70 -12.02 -7.31 2.60
CA ARG A 70 -10.93 -7.31 3.59
C ARG A 70 -9.71 -6.55 3.12
N GLN A 71 -9.56 -6.41 1.81
CA GLN A 71 -8.43 -5.77 1.18
C GLN A 71 -8.78 -4.38 0.66
N TRP A 72 -9.97 -3.89 0.98
CA TRP A 72 -10.37 -2.57 0.52
C TRP A 72 -9.46 -1.51 1.11
N VAL A 73 -9.03 -0.61 0.25
CA VAL A 73 -8.14 0.47 0.58
C VAL A 73 -8.90 1.55 1.35
N ARG A 74 -8.27 2.09 2.38
CA ARG A 74 -8.77 3.22 3.16
C ARG A 74 -7.80 4.38 3.05
N GLU A 75 -8.29 5.57 3.35
CA GLU A 75 -7.42 6.75 3.41
C GLU A 75 -6.29 6.52 4.41
N GLY A 76 -5.07 6.85 3.98
CA GLY A 76 -3.87 6.65 4.77
C GLY A 76 -3.20 5.31 4.59
N ASP A 77 -3.82 4.37 3.88
CA ASP A 77 -3.22 3.05 3.65
C ASP A 77 -1.99 3.17 2.73
N LEU A 78 -0.97 2.39 3.07
CA LEU A 78 0.17 2.19 2.18
C LEU A 78 -0.20 1.11 1.17
N ILE A 79 0.01 1.41 -0.09
CA ILE A 79 -0.35 0.53 -1.21
C ILE A 79 0.78 0.46 -2.21
N VAL A 80 0.69 -0.51 -3.11
CA VAL A 80 1.51 -0.58 -4.30
C VAL A 80 0.62 -0.32 -5.49
N ILE A 81 1.06 0.58 -6.37
CA ILE A 81 0.33 0.90 -7.60
C ILE A 81 1.22 0.66 -8.81
N GLN A 82 0.59 0.50 -9.95
CA GLN A 82 1.27 0.38 -11.23
C GLN A 82 0.70 1.42 -12.19
N PRO A 83 1.47 2.44 -12.59
CA PRO A 83 0.98 3.44 -13.55
C PRO A 83 0.61 2.80 -14.89
N TRP A 84 -0.37 3.37 -15.57
CA TRP A 84 -0.75 2.92 -16.90
C TRP A 84 0.31 3.36 -17.91
N ASP A 85 0.59 2.49 -18.88
CA ASP A 85 1.65 2.74 -19.85
C ASP A 85 1.43 3.99 -20.70
N PHE A 86 0.17 4.26 -21.04
CA PHE A 86 -0.16 5.36 -21.95
C PHE A 86 -0.92 6.49 -21.26
N GLN A 87 -1.07 6.44 -19.95
CA GLN A 87 -1.82 7.45 -19.20
C GLN A 87 -1.23 7.53 -17.80
N ASP A 88 -0.16 8.29 -17.67
CA ASP A 88 0.64 8.32 -16.45
C ASP A 88 -0.08 8.90 -15.22
N GLU A 89 -1.13 9.68 -15.44
CA GLU A 89 -1.96 10.19 -14.34
C GLU A 89 -2.89 9.13 -13.76
N LYS A 90 -2.92 7.95 -14.35
CA LYS A 90 -3.73 6.82 -13.87
C LYS A 90 -2.88 5.62 -13.50
N ALA A 91 -3.43 4.77 -12.65
CA ALA A 91 -2.74 3.58 -12.18
C ALA A 91 -3.73 2.51 -11.77
N ASN A 92 -3.21 1.31 -11.57
CA ASN A 92 -3.95 0.21 -10.93
C ASN A 92 -3.39 -0.02 -9.55
N VAL A 93 -4.26 -0.25 -8.58
CA VAL A 93 -3.83 -0.71 -7.24
C VAL A 93 -3.46 -2.18 -7.36
N CYS A 94 -2.24 -2.52 -7.00
CA CYS A 94 -1.74 -3.90 -7.06
C CYS A 94 -1.97 -4.64 -5.76
N MET A 95 -1.74 -3.96 -4.63
CA MET A 95 -1.94 -4.54 -3.31
C MET A 95 -1.99 -3.44 -2.25
N ARG A 96 -2.48 -3.83 -1.09
CA ARG A 96 -2.52 -2.99 0.09
C ARG A 96 -1.72 -3.67 1.20
N TYR A 97 -0.94 -2.90 1.93
CA TYR A 97 -0.24 -3.42 3.11
C TYR A 97 -1.14 -3.32 4.34
N THR A 98 -1.01 -4.29 5.24
CA THR A 98 -1.62 -4.18 6.56
C THR A 98 -0.86 -3.13 7.37
N LYS A 99 -1.45 -2.65 8.46
CA LYS A 99 -0.75 -1.72 9.36
C LYS A 99 0.53 -2.33 9.92
N THR A 100 0.50 -3.61 10.25
CA THR A 100 1.67 -4.33 10.74
C THR A 100 2.78 -4.35 9.70
N GLN A 101 2.44 -4.66 8.45
CA GLN A 101 3.42 -4.67 7.36
C GLN A 101 3.98 -3.26 7.10
N SER A 102 3.11 -2.25 7.12
CA SER A 102 3.54 -0.86 6.91
C SER A 102 4.52 -0.41 7.98
N LEU A 103 4.22 -0.75 9.24
CA LEU A 103 5.12 -0.41 10.34
C LEU A 103 6.45 -1.14 10.23
N TYR A 104 6.42 -2.42 9.85
CA TYR A 104 7.64 -3.20 9.62
C TYR A 104 8.51 -2.56 8.55
N LEU A 105 7.92 -2.19 7.41
CA LEU A 105 8.67 -1.57 6.32
C LEU A 105 9.24 -0.21 6.74
N SER A 106 8.48 0.56 7.50
CA SER A 106 8.93 1.85 8.01
C SER A 106 10.14 1.68 8.93
N ARG A 107 10.11 0.72 9.85
CA ARG A 107 11.21 0.47 10.77
C ARG A 107 12.46 -0.05 10.07
N LYS A 108 12.27 -0.79 8.99
CA LYS A 108 13.41 -1.28 8.18
C LYS A 108 14.01 -0.20 7.27
N GLY A 109 13.39 0.96 7.17
CA GLY A 109 13.84 1.99 6.26
C GLY A 109 13.61 1.66 4.79
N ALA A 110 12.67 0.74 4.51
CA ALA A 110 12.39 0.31 3.14
C ALA A 110 11.45 1.24 2.40
N LEU A 111 10.79 2.16 3.10
CA LEU A 111 9.87 3.09 2.48
C LEU A 111 10.59 4.33 1.98
N PRO A 112 10.20 4.84 0.79
CA PRO A 112 10.68 6.13 0.35
C PRO A 112 10.14 7.22 1.27
N GLU A 113 10.82 8.36 1.27
CA GLU A 113 10.40 9.50 2.07
C GLU A 113 9.17 10.14 1.42
N LEU A 114 8.00 9.75 1.89
CA LEU A 114 6.74 10.35 1.49
C LEU A 114 6.25 11.22 2.65
N SER A 115 6.03 12.48 2.38
CA SER A 115 5.64 13.45 3.41
C SER A 115 4.33 13.12 4.10
N LEU A 116 3.52 12.25 3.51
CA LEU A 116 2.23 11.84 4.06
C LEU A 116 2.27 10.53 4.84
N ILE A 117 3.43 9.88 4.95
CA ILE A 117 3.54 8.63 5.70
C ILE A 117 3.74 8.95 7.17
N HIS A 118 2.69 8.78 7.95
CA HIS A 118 2.70 8.87 9.40
C HIS A 118 2.44 7.48 9.97
N ILE A 119 3.48 6.70 10.06
CA ILE A 119 3.37 5.33 10.57
C ILE A 119 4.02 5.22 11.94
#